data_cb79d33cfa833ee57affaccf028b16f3
#
_entry.id   cb79d33cfa833ee57affaccf028b16f3
#
_cell.length_a   1.000
_cell.length_b   1.000
_cell.length_c   1.000
_cell.angle_alpha   90.00
_cell.angle_beta   90.00
_cell.angle_gamma   90.00
#
_symmetry.space_group_name_H-M   'P 1'
#
loop_
_entity.id
_entity.type
_entity.pdbx_description
1 polymer ?
#
loop_
_entity_poly.entity_id
_entity_poly.type
_entity_poly.pdbx_seq_one_letter_code
_entity_poly.pdbx_strand_id
1 'polypeptide(L)'
;YLQVFHLDTGKQLRQLSEGMKVKFQLALALSHGAKLLILDEPSSGLDPVSRAELKDIFRQLAAKGAAILFSTHITTDLLDCADDITYIQKGHIVASKPMADFLADHPDCDSLEDIMVRLEKEDITL
;
A
#
# COMPACT_ATOMS: atom_id res chain seq x y z
N TYR A 1 17.37 -5.31 11.07
CA TYR A 1 16.00 -5.41 10.51
C TYR A 1 15.48 -6.85 10.50
N LEU A 2 16.28 -7.87 10.19
CA LEU A 2 15.80 -9.27 10.18
C LEU A 2 15.19 -9.67 11.52
N GLN A 3 15.81 -9.31 12.64
CA GLN A 3 15.29 -9.57 13.99
C GLN A 3 14.03 -8.75 14.28
N VAL A 4 14.01 -7.48 13.86
CA VAL A 4 12.85 -6.58 14.05
C VAL A 4 11.61 -7.10 13.33
N PHE A 5 11.80 -7.68 12.14
CA PHE A 5 10.71 -8.26 11.36
C PHE A 5 10.43 -9.74 11.65
N HIS A 6 11.08 -10.27 12.70
CA HIS A 6 10.95 -11.68 13.11
C HIS A 6 11.21 -12.68 11.98
N LEU A 7 12.21 -12.38 11.13
CA LEU A 7 12.60 -13.25 10.03
C LEU A 7 13.61 -14.32 10.49
N ASP A 8 13.33 -15.56 10.15
CA ASP A 8 14.24 -16.68 10.40
C ASP A 8 15.38 -16.67 9.36
N THR A 9 16.60 -16.43 9.86
CA THR A 9 17.80 -16.37 9.01
C THR A 9 18.26 -17.74 8.52
N GLY A 10 17.73 -18.82 9.08
CA GLY A 10 18.05 -20.20 8.65
C GLY A 10 17.26 -20.67 7.43
N LYS A 11 16.21 -19.94 7.01
CA LYS A 11 15.38 -20.33 5.88
C LYS A 11 15.91 -19.81 4.56
N GLN A 12 15.76 -20.61 3.51
CA GLN A 12 15.98 -20.15 2.14
C GLN A 12 14.81 -19.26 1.68
N LEU A 13 15.07 -18.30 0.77
CA LEU A 13 14.05 -17.37 0.26
C LEU A 13 12.80 -18.09 -0.28
N ARG A 14 12.96 -19.23 -0.93
CA ARG A 14 11.84 -20.05 -1.43
C ARG A 14 10.96 -20.66 -0.35
N GLN A 15 11.43 -20.71 0.90
CA GLN A 15 10.71 -21.27 2.05
C GLN A 15 9.93 -20.21 2.82
N LEU A 16 10.07 -18.93 2.45
CA LEU A 16 9.36 -17.83 3.08
C LEU A 16 7.92 -17.77 2.58
N SER A 17 6.98 -17.46 3.49
CA SER A 17 5.63 -17.07 3.09
C SER A 17 5.67 -15.74 2.30
N GLU A 18 4.60 -15.41 1.58
CA GLU A 18 4.54 -14.13 0.84
C GLU A 18 4.73 -12.92 1.78
N GLY A 19 4.11 -12.94 2.96
CA GLY A 19 4.32 -11.89 3.96
C GLY A 19 5.76 -11.80 4.46
N MET A 20 6.43 -12.93 4.66
CA MET A 20 7.84 -12.98 5.03
C MET A 20 8.76 -12.47 3.92
N LYS A 21 8.43 -12.74 2.65
CA LYS A 21 9.17 -12.21 1.49
C LYS A 21 9.09 -10.69 1.44
N VAL A 22 7.91 -10.12 1.63
CA VAL A 22 7.72 -8.66 1.66
C VAL A 22 8.54 -8.05 2.81
N LYS A 23 8.48 -8.62 4.01
CA LYS A 23 9.29 -8.19 5.15
C LYS A 23 10.80 -8.26 4.88
N PHE A 24 11.24 -9.32 4.20
CA PHE A 24 12.64 -9.47 3.81
C PHE A 24 13.07 -8.37 2.82
N GLN A 25 12.25 -8.08 1.79
CA GLN A 25 12.52 -7.00 0.84
C GLN A 25 12.61 -5.64 1.53
N LEU A 26 11.71 -5.35 2.47
CA LEU A 26 11.76 -4.14 3.29
C LEU A 26 13.03 -4.08 4.14
N ALA A 27 13.40 -5.18 4.80
CA ALA A 27 14.61 -5.26 5.59
C ALA A 27 15.86 -4.98 4.73
N LEU A 28 15.90 -5.52 3.52
CA LEU A 28 16.99 -5.30 2.57
C LEU A 28 17.06 -3.83 2.15
N ALA A 29 15.95 -3.23 1.74
CA ALA A 29 15.91 -1.82 1.36
C ALA A 29 16.34 -0.89 2.51
N LEU A 30 15.85 -1.14 3.71
CA LEU A 30 16.19 -0.35 4.90
C LEU A 30 17.63 -0.52 5.36
N SER A 31 18.24 -1.68 5.11
CA SER A 31 19.66 -1.91 5.43
C SER A 31 20.61 -1.02 4.64
N HIS A 32 20.16 -0.52 3.48
CA HIS A 32 20.88 0.44 2.64
C HIS A 32 20.52 1.90 2.97
N GLY A 33 19.77 2.15 4.04
CA GLY A 33 19.39 3.51 4.44
C GLY A 33 18.35 4.16 3.53
N ALA A 34 17.51 3.39 2.87
CA ALA A 34 16.45 3.90 2.00
C ALA A 34 15.53 4.84 2.78
N LYS A 35 15.32 6.04 2.22
CA LYS A 35 14.38 7.05 2.74
C LYS A 35 13.08 7.09 1.94
N LEU A 36 13.08 6.50 0.76
CA LEU A 36 11.92 6.31 -0.10
C LEU A 36 11.79 4.84 -0.45
N LEU A 37 10.62 4.28 -0.19
CA LEU A 37 10.25 2.93 -0.59
C LEU A 37 9.22 3.03 -1.71
N ILE A 38 9.46 2.31 -2.81
CA ILE A 38 8.51 2.21 -3.93
C ILE A 38 8.12 0.74 -4.04
N LEU A 39 6.83 0.45 -3.85
CA LEU A 39 6.31 -0.90 -3.73
C LEU A 39 5.12 -1.08 -4.68
N ASP A 40 5.14 -2.18 -5.42
CA ASP A 40 4.04 -2.55 -6.32
C ASP A 40 3.21 -3.67 -5.67
N GLU A 41 1.93 -3.38 -5.41
CA GLU A 41 0.97 -4.31 -4.82
C GLU A 41 1.52 -5.08 -3.58
N PRO A 42 2.10 -4.39 -2.58
CA PRO A 42 2.84 -5.06 -1.52
C PRO A 42 2.00 -5.97 -0.62
N SER A 43 0.69 -5.74 -0.54
CA SER A 43 -0.25 -6.53 0.28
C SER A 43 -0.97 -7.62 -0.51
N SER A 44 -0.78 -7.69 -1.82
CA SER A 44 -1.43 -8.68 -2.68
C SER A 44 -1.03 -10.10 -2.29
N GLY A 45 -2.03 -10.97 -2.16
CA GLY A 45 -1.80 -12.38 -1.79
C GLY A 45 -1.45 -12.61 -0.33
N LEU A 46 -1.43 -11.58 0.52
CA LEU A 46 -1.20 -11.73 1.94
C LEU A 46 -2.49 -12.15 2.68
N ASP A 47 -2.33 -13.00 3.69
CA ASP A 47 -3.38 -13.26 4.67
C ASP A 47 -3.69 -12.01 5.51
N PRO A 48 -4.85 -11.95 6.19
CA PRO A 48 -5.27 -10.76 6.94
C PRO A 48 -4.28 -10.34 8.03
N VAL A 49 -3.60 -11.28 8.68
CA VAL A 49 -2.64 -10.98 9.75
C VAL A 49 -1.39 -10.33 9.17
N SER A 50 -0.80 -10.95 8.13
CA SER A 50 0.37 -10.41 7.44
C SER A 50 0.09 -9.03 6.83
N ARG A 51 -1.12 -8.80 6.32
CA ARG A 51 -1.55 -7.51 5.80
C ARG A 51 -1.61 -6.43 6.89
N ALA A 52 -2.18 -6.75 8.06
CA ALA A 52 -2.21 -5.84 9.19
C ALA A 52 -0.80 -5.49 9.68
N GLU A 53 0.09 -6.49 9.79
CA GLU A 53 1.49 -6.27 10.16
C GLU A 53 2.23 -5.37 9.15
N LEU A 54 1.99 -5.54 7.85
CA LEU A 54 2.60 -4.70 6.82
C LEU A 54 2.17 -3.24 6.96
N LYS A 55 0.88 -2.99 7.20
CA LYS A 55 0.36 -1.63 7.44
C LYS A 55 0.97 -0.99 8.67
N ASP A 56 1.14 -1.75 9.74
CA ASP A 56 1.81 -1.26 10.95
C ASP A 56 3.29 -0.93 10.71
N ILE A 57 3.99 -1.74 9.91
CA ILE A 57 5.36 -1.44 9.46
C ILE A 57 5.40 -0.13 8.69
N PHE A 58 4.48 0.09 7.75
CA PHE A 58 4.42 1.33 6.97
C PHE A 58 4.22 2.56 7.86
N ARG A 59 3.28 2.50 8.82
CA ARG A 59 3.05 3.59 9.77
C ARG A 59 4.30 3.90 10.61
N GLN A 60 4.98 2.87 11.09
CA GLN A 60 6.21 3.05 11.88
C GLN A 60 7.35 3.65 11.05
N LEU A 61 7.51 3.24 9.79
CA LEU A 61 8.51 3.79 8.90
C LEU A 61 8.22 5.25 8.54
N ALA A 62 6.97 5.57 8.27
CA ALA A 62 6.54 6.95 8.00
C ALA A 62 6.77 7.84 9.23
N ALA A 63 6.47 7.36 10.44
CA ALA A 63 6.74 8.08 11.69
C ALA A 63 8.24 8.34 11.92
N LYS A 64 9.12 7.52 11.35
CA LYS A 64 10.58 7.72 11.36
C LYS A 64 11.10 8.57 10.20
N GLY A 65 10.20 9.13 9.38
CA GLY A 65 10.55 10.03 8.29
C GLY A 65 10.80 9.36 6.94
N ALA A 66 10.46 8.09 6.78
CA ALA A 66 10.50 7.43 5.48
C ALA A 66 9.28 7.84 4.64
N ALA A 67 9.47 8.06 3.34
CA ALA A 67 8.41 8.20 2.37
C ALA A 67 8.09 6.83 1.76
N ILE A 68 6.80 6.51 1.60
CA ILE A 68 6.35 5.24 1.05
C ILE A 68 5.39 5.53 -0.10
N LEU A 69 5.75 5.08 -1.29
CA LEU A 69 4.89 5.08 -2.46
C LEU A 69 4.54 3.63 -2.78
N PHE A 70 3.26 3.28 -2.75
CA PHE A 70 2.83 1.94 -3.10
C PHE A 70 1.60 1.95 -4.00
N SER A 71 1.56 1.02 -4.94
CA SER A 71 0.37 0.75 -5.74
C SER A 71 -0.49 -0.30 -5.06
N THR A 72 -1.80 -0.17 -5.16
CA THR A 72 -2.76 -1.20 -4.73
C THR A 72 -4.12 -0.97 -5.36
N HIS A 73 -4.88 -2.06 -5.52
CA HIS A 73 -6.32 -2.02 -5.84
C HIS A 73 -7.19 -2.33 -4.61
N ILE A 74 -6.56 -2.52 -3.44
CA ILE A 74 -7.24 -2.87 -2.19
C ILE A 74 -7.57 -1.59 -1.44
N THR A 75 -8.82 -1.14 -1.52
CA THR A 75 -9.29 0.14 -0.98
C THR A 75 -9.10 0.27 0.53
N THR A 76 -9.27 -0.82 1.28
CA THR A 76 -9.08 -0.82 2.74
C THR A 76 -7.64 -0.54 3.15
N ASP A 77 -6.65 -0.98 2.35
CA ASP A 77 -5.24 -0.68 2.64
C ASP A 77 -4.93 0.81 2.46
N LEU A 78 -5.56 1.45 1.46
CA LEU A 78 -5.42 2.89 1.25
C LEU A 78 -6.00 3.70 2.40
N LEU A 79 -7.23 3.38 2.82
CA LEU A 79 -7.90 4.10 3.93
C LEU A 79 -7.16 3.96 5.25
N ASP A 80 -6.53 2.80 5.47
CA ASP A 80 -5.86 2.50 6.73
C ASP A 80 -4.50 3.18 6.89
N CYS A 81 -3.78 3.44 5.81
CA CYS A 81 -2.39 3.89 5.92
C CYS A 81 -1.92 4.94 4.91
N ALA A 82 -2.73 5.35 3.92
CA ALA A 82 -2.32 6.35 2.96
C ALA A 82 -2.72 7.76 3.40
N ASP A 83 -1.79 8.70 3.34
CA ASP A 83 -2.04 10.13 3.56
C ASP A 83 -2.56 10.79 2.29
N ASP A 84 -1.97 10.44 1.15
CA ASP A 84 -2.30 10.96 -0.17
C ASP A 84 -2.70 9.84 -1.11
N ILE A 85 -3.54 10.14 -2.09
CA ILE A 85 -3.96 9.23 -3.14
C ILE A 85 -3.66 9.82 -4.51
N THR A 86 -3.16 8.98 -5.41
CA THR A 86 -3.10 9.25 -6.84
C THR A 86 -3.90 8.19 -7.56
N TYR A 87 -5.00 8.60 -8.20
CA TYR A 87 -5.85 7.72 -8.96
C TYR A 87 -5.46 7.78 -10.44
N ILE A 88 -5.14 6.61 -10.99
CA ILE A 88 -4.71 6.45 -12.39
C ILE A 88 -5.74 5.62 -13.13
N GLN A 89 -6.18 6.09 -14.28
CA GLN A 89 -7.14 5.42 -15.12
C GLN A 89 -6.71 5.55 -16.59
N LYS A 90 -6.68 4.43 -17.32
CA LYS A 90 -6.29 4.38 -18.75
C LYS A 90 -4.97 5.12 -19.07
N GLY A 91 -3.99 5.01 -18.16
CA GLY A 91 -2.68 5.65 -18.31
C GLY A 91 -2.65 7.15 -17.99
N HIS A 92 -3.72 7.72 -17.47
CA HIS A 92 -3.82 9.12 -17.09
C HIS A 92 -4.03 9.28 -15.59
N ILE A 93 -3.44 10.33 -15.01
CA ILE A 93 -3.71 10.73 -13.63
C ILE A 93 -5.05 11.49 -13.62
N VAL A 94 -6.05 10.89 -12.97
CA VAL A 94 -7.39 11.49 -12.81
C VAL A 94 -7.42 12.40 -11.58
N ALA A 95 -6.77 12.00 -10.50
CA ALA A 95 -6.66 12.78 -9.27
C ALA A 95 -5.32 12.50 -8.59
N SER A 96 -4.76 13.51 -7.93
CA SER A 96 -3.60 13.38 -7.05
C SER A 96 -3.73 14.43 -5.95
N LYS A 97 -4.08 14.01 -4.74
CA LYS A 97 -4.40 14.89 -3.63
C LYS A 97 -4.42 14.15 -2.29
N PRO A 98 -4.49 14.87 -1.16
CA PRO A 98 -4.71 14.26 0.15
C PRO A 98 -5.97 13.39 0.16
N MET A 99 -5.92 12.26 0.86
CA MET A 99 -7.03 11.31 0.95
C MET A 99 -8.32 11.98 1.45
N ALA A 100 -8.21 12.85 2.45
CA ALA A 100 -9.37 13.56 2.98
C ALA A 100 -10.06 14.43 1.93
N ASP A 101 -9.29 15.11 1.07
CA ASP A 101 -9.83 15.96 -0.01
C ASP A 101 -10.45 15.10 -1.11
N PHE A 102 -9.82 13.98 -1.43
CA PHE A 102 -10.37 13.03 -2.41
C PHE A 102 -11.74 12.49 -1.97
N LEU A 103 -11.88 12.12 -0.71
CA LEU A 103 -13.16 11.67 -0.15
C LEU A 103 -14.19 12.80 -0.12
N ALA A 104 -13.78 14.00 0.23
CA ALA A 104 -14.66 15.18 0.27
C ALA A 104 -15.19 15.61 -1.10
N ASP A 105 -14.45 15.34 -2.18
CA ASP A 105 -14.88 15.60 -3.55
C ASP A 105 -16.01 14.66 -4.02
N HIS A 106 -16.26 13.58 -3.29
CA HIS A 106 -17.27 12.57 -3.62
C HIS A 106 -18.26 12.34 -2.45
N PRO A 107 -19.02 13.39 -2.05
CA PRO A 107 -19.90 13.32 -0.87
C PRO A 107 -21.07 12.34 -1.04
N ASP A 108 -21.40 11.98 -2.28
CA ASP A 108 -22.48 11.05 -2.62
C ASP A 108 -22.08 9.58 -2.58
N CYS A 109 -20.80 9.30 -2.27
CA CYS A 109 -20.27 7.94 -2.17
C CYS A 109 -20.02 7.60 -0.70
N ASP A 110 -20.45 6.41 -0.29
CA ASP A 110 -20.33 5.94 1.09
C ASP A 110 -18.95 5.37 1.43
N SER A 111 -18.19 4.99 0.40
CA SER A 111 -16.87 4.36 0.56
C SER A 111 -15.91 4.74 -0.57
N LEU A 112 -14.61 4.53 -0.33
CA LEU A 112 -13.58 4.66 -1.36
C LEU A 112 -13.82 3.68 -2.53
N GLU A 113 -14.32 2.49 -2.23
CA GLU A 113 -14.67 1.49 -3.24
C GLU A 113 -15.81 2.01 -4.15
N ASP A 114 -16.83 2.65 -3.59
CA ASP A 114 -17.93 3.25 -4.35
C ASP A 114 -17.43 4.37 -5.26
N ILE A 115 -16.49 5.18 -4.80
CA ILE A 115 -15.85 6.21 -5.62
C ILE A 115 -15.14 5.58 -6.82
N MET A 116 -14.33 4.54 -6.58
CA MET A 116 -13.60 3.85 -7.65
C MET A 116 -14.55 3.19 -8.65
N VAL A 117 -15.59 2.51 -8.17
CA VAL A 117 -16.61 1.90 -9.04
C VAL A 117 -17.33 2.95 -9.87
N ARG A 118 -17.64 4.11 -9.30
CA ARG A 118 -18.29 5.22 -10.03
C ARG A 118 -17.39 5.77 -11.13
N LEU A 119 -16.13 6.06 -10.81
CA LEU A 119 -15.15 6.58 -11.77
C LEU A 119 -14.92 5.60 -12.94
N GLU A 120 -14.90 4.30 -12.67
CA GLU A 120 -14.80 3.27 -13.72
C GLU A 120 -16.05 3.18 -14.58
N LYS A 121 -17.26 3.35 -13.98
CA LYS A 121 -18.53 3.26 -14.72
C LYS A 121 -18.82 4.47 -15.62
N GLU A 122 -18.36 5.66 -15.24
CA GLU A 122 -18.52 6.87 -16.08
C GLU A 122 -17.86 6.72 -17.44
N ASP A 123 -16.94 5.77 -17.59
CA ASP A 123 -16.28 5.43 -18.85
C ASP A 123 -17.00 4.37 -19.70
N ILE A 124 -18.02 3.70 -19.14
CA ILE A 124 -18.80 2.70 -19.88
C ILE A 124 -20.06 3.35 -20.44
N THR A 125 -19.88 4.27 -21.40
CA THR A 125 -20.98 4.75 -22.22
C THR A 125 -21.03 3.90 -23.49
N LEU A 126 -22.06 3.05 -23.60
CA LEU A 126 -22.36 2.30 -24.82
C LEU A 126 -22.97 3.21 -25.86
#